data_de0633a2f4eddcd2c254dcb336072952
#
_entry.id   de0633a2f4eddcd2c254dcb336072952
#
_cell.length_a   1.000
_cell.length_b   1.000
_cell.length_c   1.000
_cell.angle_alpha   90.00
_cell.angle_beta   90.00
_cell.angle_gamma   90.00
#
_symmetry.space_group_name_H-M   'P 1'
#
loop_
_entity.id
_entity.type
_entity.pdbx_description
1 polymer ?
#
loop_
_entity_poly.entity_id
_entity_poly.type
_entity_poly.pdbx_seq_one_letter_code
_entity_poly.pdbx_strand_id
1 'polypeptide(L)'
;SGIINALKGGVVPRTGLGYIAVGRTAEINALLHDVDITEEGGAFFRFIVGRYGSGKSFMLQMMRQHLMDRGFVTADADLSPERRLMGTKGQGLATYRELMRNMSVRTKPDGGALPLILEKWITGVRTDVVAEGTSPEDPFFDAAVERKIYTKISSLEDMVHGFDFARVINAYHKAYTAGNEEKASCAVRWLRGEYSTKTEAKQDLGVNVIITDDNWYDYIKLLTAFLVSAGYKGFVIMIDELVNIMKIPHAVTRQYNYEKILMMYNDVMQGKASHLGVIMGGTPQCIEDTRRGVFSYDALRSRLERGRFATDETHDMLCLLYTSP
;
A
#
# COMPACT_ATOMS: atom_id res chain seq x y z
N SER A 1 30.86 -0.67 -6.90
CA SER A 1 30.81 -1.40 -8.19
C SER A 1 29.42 -1.91 -8.55
N GLY A 2 28.55 -2.25 -7.60
CA GLY A 2 27.18 -2.73 -7.84
C GLY A 2 26.29 -1.73 -8.56
N ILE A 3 26.37 -0.45 -8.23
CA ILE A 3 25.62 0.64 -8.87
C ILE A 3 25.97 0.74 -10.35
N ILE A 4 27.27 0.74 -10.69
CA ILE A 4 27.75 0.87 -12.06
C ILE A 4 27.33 -0.35 -12.92
N ASN A 5 27.37 -1.55 -12.36
CA ASN A 5 26.95 -2.76 -13.06
C ASN A 5 25.44 -2.81 -13.31
N ALA A 6 24.62 -2.38 -12.34
CA ALA A 6 23.18 -2.28 -12.49
C ALA A 6 22.81 -1.26 -13.60
N LEU A 7 23.43 -0.08 -13.58
CA LEU A 7 23.22 0.96 -14.59
C LEU A 7 23.65 0.52 -16.00
N LYS A 8 24.78 -0.19 -16.14
CA LYS A 8 25.22 -0.78 -17.41
C LYS A 8 24.26 -1.84 -17.94
N GLY A 9 23.60 -2.56 -17.06
CA GLY A 9 22.57 -3.56 -17.41
C GLY A 9 21.18 -2.95 -17.65
N GLY A 10 21.01 -1.62 -17.54
CA GLY A 10 19.71 -0.96 -17.66
C GLY A 10 18.77 -1.24 -16.49
N VAL A 11 19.29 -1.71 -15.36
CA VAL A 11 18.53 -2.06 -14.15
C VAL A 11 18.75 -1.01 -13.08
N VAL A 12 17.69 -0.63 -12.36
CA VAL A 12 17.79 0.31 -11.24
C VAL A 12 18.50 -0.36 -10.06
N PRO A 13 19.61 0.21 -9.54
CA PRO A 13 20.29 -0.35 -8.39
C PRO A 13 19.42 -0.26 -7.13
N ARG A 14 19.42 -1.29 -6.30
CA ARG A 14 18.65 -1.32 -5.04
C ARG A 14 19.27 -0.52 -3.90
N THR A 15 20.53 -0.14 -4.00
CA THR A 15 21.28 0.60 -2.98
C THR A 15 22.07 1.76 -3.59
N GLY A 16 22.34 2.80 -2.80
CA GLY A 16 23.13 3.95 -3.23
C GLY A 16 22.43 4.92 -4.18
N LEU A 17 21.10 4.92 -4.20
CA LEU A 17 20.27 5.72 -5.10
C LEU A 17 20.44 7.23 -4.89
N GLY A 18 20.68 7.70 -3.66
CA GLY A 18 20.85 9.13 -3.35
C GLY A 18 22.02 9.81 -4.07
N TYR A 19 23.02 9.03 -4.54
CA TYR A 19 24.15 9.57 -5.29
C TYR A 19 23.88 9.82 -6.78
N ILE A 20 22.73 9.39 -7.29
CA ILE A 20 22.42 9.39 -8.73
C ILE A 20 21.27 10.35 -9.06
N ALA A 21 20.58 10.89 -8.05
CA ALA A 21 19.40 11.77 -8.21
C ALA A 21 19.78 13.22 -8.62
N VAL A 22 20.56 13.37 -9.67
CA VAL A 22 20.98 14.69 -10.18
C VAL A 22 19.86 15.31 -11.03
N GLY A 23 19.50 16.56 -10.72
CA GLY A 23 18.56 17.36 -11.53
C GLY A 23 17.06 17.11 -11.24
N ARG A 24 16.71 16.45 -10.09
CA ARG A 24 15.32 16.14 -9.72
C ARG A 24 14.94 16.63 -8.33
N THR A 25 15.51 17.74 -7.92
CA THR A 25 15.36 18.25 -6.55
C THR A 25 13.91 18.68 -6.25
N ALA A 26 13.24 19.29 -7.22
CA ALA A 26 11.86 19.76 -7.02
C ALA A 26 10.88 18.58 -6.84
N GLU A 27 10.98 17.55 -7.69
CA GLU A 27 10.13 16.35 -7.62
C GLU A 27 10.38 15.57 -6.34
N ILE A 28 11.64 15.44 -5.94
CA ILE A 28 12.02 14.79 -4.69
C ILE A 28 11.47 15.55 -3.50
N ASN A 29 11.62 16.88 -3.45
CA ASN A 29 11.12 17.70 -2.35
C ASN A 29 9.59 17.61 -2.23
N ALA A 30 8.85 17.61 -3.35
CA ALA A 30 7.40 17.42 -3.34
C ALA A 30 7.01 16.07 -2.73
N LEU A 31 7.70 14.99 -3.11
CA LEU A 31 7.45 13.64 -2.55
C LEU A 31 7.84 13.56 -1.06
N LEU A 32 8.92 14.21 -0.64
CA LEU A 32 9.31 14.26 0.76
C LEU A 32 8.30 15.01 1.62
N HIS A 33 7.73 16.10 1.11
CA HIS A 33 6.65 16.82 1.77
C HIS A 33 5.39 15.95 1.93
N ASP A 34 5.03 15.17 0.92
CA ASP A 34 3.92 14.20 1.03
C ASP A 34 4.17 13.16 2.13
N VAL A 35 5.42 12.72 2.27
CA VAL A 35 5.82 11.79 3.34
C VAL A 35 5.65 12.45 4.71
N ASP A 36 6.03 13.72 4.87
CA ASP A 36 5.86 14.47 6.12
C ASP A 36 4.38 14.58 6.50
N ILE A 37 3.52 14.95 5.55
CA ILE A 37 2.06 15.01 5.75
C ILE A 37 1.52 13.65 6.21
N THR A 38 1.98 12.57 5.59
CA THR A 38 1.51 11.22 5.90
C THR A 38 1.99 10.75 7.27
N GLU A 39 3.20 11.10 7.67
CA GLU A 39 3.72 10.80 9.01
C GLU A 39 2.91 11.48 10.11
N GLU A 40 2.40 12.69 9.85
CA GLU A 40 1.54 13.47 10.75
C GLU A 40 0.07 13.03 10.77
N GLY A 41 -0.29 11.99 10.02
CA GLY A 41 -1.65 11.43 9.99
C GLY A 41 -2.47 11.78 8.76
N GLY A 42 -1.92 12.56 7.85
CA GLY A 42 -2.53 12.84 6.57
C GLY A 42 -2.43 11.67 5.58
N ALA A 43 -2.79 11.94 4.35
CA ALA A 43 -2.66 11.01 3.24
C ALA A 43 -2.28 11.77 1.97
N PHE A 44 -1.68 11.08 1.00
CA PHE A 44 -1.39 11.68 -0.29
C PHE A 44 -1.70 10.73 -1.45
N PHE A 45 -2.00 11.32 -2.59
CA PHE A 45 -2.16 10.63 -3.86
C PHE A 45 -1.32 11.37 -4.92
N ARG A 46 -0.44 10.63 -5.63
CA ARG A 46 0.44 11.23 -6.61
C ARG A 46 0.64 10.36 -7.83
N PHE A 47 0.66 11.00 -9.01
CA PHE A 47 1.11 10.36 -10.23
C PHE A 47 2.57 10.72 -10.50
N ILE A 48 3.41 9.72 -10.81
CA ILE A 48 4.74 9.89 -11.36
C ILE A 48 4.67 9.60 -12.87
N VAL A 49 4.80 10.64 -13.66
CA VAL A 49 4.56 10.57 -15.11
C VAL A 49 5.84 10.88 -15.86
N GLY A 50 6.24 10.00 -16.77
CA GLY A 50 7.41 10.19 -17.58
C GLY A 50 7.51 9.19 -18.72
N ARG A 51 8.22 9.54 -19.79
CA ARG A 51 8.48 8.64 -20.91
C ARG A 51 9.30 7.41 -20.49
N TYR A 52 9.30 6.38 -21.29
CA TYR A 52 10.21 5.25 -21.07
C TYR A 52 11.67 5.78 -21.00
N GLY A 53 12.42 5.27 -20.02
CA GLY A 53 13.79 5.75 -19.76
C GLY A 53 13.90 7.08 -19.01
N SER A 54 12.81 7.74 -18.63
CA SER A 54 12.84 9.01 -17.89
C SER A 54 13.24 8.88 -16.43
N GLY A 55 13.47 7.68 -15.92
CA GLY A 55 13.85 7.43 -14.53
C GLY A 55 12.69 7.24 -13.55
N LYS A 56 11.46 6.93 -14.02
CA LYS A 56 10.31 6.63 -13.13
C LYS A 56 10.62 5.50 -12.13
N SER A 57 11.06 4.35 -12.63
CA SER A 57 11.38 3.20 -11.78
C SER A 57 12.49 3.52 -10.78
N PHE A 58 13.45 4.36 -11.19
CA PHE A 58 14.48 4.88 -10.30
C PHE A 58 13.87 5.73 -9.17
N MET A 59 12.98 6.66 -9.50
CA MET A 59 12.29 7.53 -8.54
C MET A 59 11.46 6.69 -7.55
N LEU A 60 10.70 5.71 -8.05
CA LEU A 60 9.91 4.81 -7.21
C LEU A 60 10.80 4.00 -6.24
N GLN A 61 11.92 3.47 -6.70
CA GLN A 61 12.86 2.73 -5.84
C GLN A 61 13.52 3.62 -4.80
N MET A 62 13.90 4.84 -5.18
CA MET A 62 14.45 5.82 -4.24
C MET A 62 13.43 6.20 -3.16
N MET A 63 12.20 6.46 -3.54
CA MET A 63 11.12 6.75 -2.59
C MET A 63 10.84 5.56 -1.67
N ARG A 64 10.80 4.35 -2.22
CA ARG A 64 10.62 3.12 -1.45
C ARG A 64 11.67 2.97 -0.37
N GLN A 65 12.95 3.15 -0.71
CA GLN A 65 14.05 3.08 0.26
C GLN A 65 13.91 4.16 1.33
N HIS A 66 13.67 5.40 0.92
CA HIS A 66 13.52 6.52 1.85
C HIS A 66 12.37 6.32 2.83
N LEU A 67 11.22 5.85 2.34
CA LEU A 67 10.04 5.54 3.17
C LEU A 67 10.35 4.45 4.21
N MET A 68 11.01 3.37 3.80
CA MET A 68 11.39 2.30 4.72
C MET A 68 12.39 2.80 5.79
N ASP A 69 13.34 3.65 5.42
CA ASP A 69 14.30 4.25 6.35
C ASP A 69 13.62 5.18 7.37
N ARG A 70 12.52 5.82 6.99
CA ARG A 70 11.67 6.63 7.87
C ARG A 70 10.66 5.82 8.70
N GLY A 71 10.62 4.50 8.56
CA GLY A 71 9.74 3.63 9.35
C GLY A 71 8.35 3.40 8.75
N PHE A 72 8.16 3.68 7.45
CA PHE A 72 6.96 3.30 6.72
C PHE A 72 7.02 1.84 6.28
N VAL A 73 5.84 1.27 6.05
CA VAL A 73 5.67 0.05 5.26
C VAL A 73 5.44 0.46 3.81
N THR A 74 6.04 -0.25 2.88
CA THR A 74 5.84 -0.03 1.44
C THR A 74 5.36 -1.31 0.77
N ALA A 75 4.58 -1.17 -0.30
CA ALA A 75 4.23 -2.27 -1.18
C ALA A 75 4.15 -1.77 -2.62
N ASP A 76 4.55 -2.59 -3.57
CA ASP A 76 4.54 -2.24 -4.98
C ASP A 76 3.85 -3.32 -5.83
N ALA A 77 3.24 -2.89 -6.92
CA ALA A 77 2.64 -3.77 -7.91
C ALA A 77 2.69 -3.13 -9.31
N ASP A 78 3.02 -3.94 -10.31
CA ASP A 78 2.92 -3.54 -11.72
C ASP A 78 1.60 -4.04 -12.30
N LEU A 79 0.84 -3.13 -12.90
CA LEU A 79 -0.36 -3.51 -13.62
C LEU A 79 -0.03 -4.32 -14.87
N SER A 80 -0.93 -5.22 -15.20
CA SER A 80 -0.84 -6.10 -16.38
C SER A 80 -2.25 -6.43 -16.88
N PRO A 81 -2.41 -7.18 -17.96
CA PRO A 81 -3.72 -7.69 -18.36
C PRO A 81 -4.44 -8.50 -17.26
N GLU A 82 -3.67 -9.20 -16.41
CA GLU A 82 -4.17 -10.04 -15.30
C GLU A 82 -4.26 -9.28 -13.97
N ARG A 83 -3.54 -8.17 -13.83
CA ARG A 83 -3.51 -7.31 -12.64
C ARG A 83 -4.02 -5.93 -12.99
N ARG A 84 -5.24 -5.62 -12.53
CA ARG A 84 -5.93 -4.34 -12.75
C ARG A 84 -6.36 -3.75 -11.41
N LEU A 85 -6.92 -2.55 -11.41
CA LEU A 85 -7.49 -1.96 -10.20
C LEU A 85 -8.91 -2.48 -9.93
N MET A 86 -9.63 -2.83 -10.99
CA MET A 86 -10.97 -3.39 -10.96
C MET A 86 -11.14 -4.42 -12.08
N GLY A 87 -11.86 -5.49 -11.80
CA GLY A 87 -12.18 -6.54 -12.77
C GLY A 87 -13.33 -7.41 -12.27
N THR A 88 -13.71 -8.40 -13.07
CA THR A 88 -14.78 -9.37 -12.73
C THR A 88 -14.25 -10.79 -12.55
N LYS A 89 -12.95 -10.99 -12.74
CA LYS A 89 -12.30 -12.32 -12.74
C LYS A 89 -11.08 -12.34 -11.80
N GLY A 90 -11.12 -11.55 -10.73
CA GLY A 90 -10.02 -11.50 -9.77
C GLY A 90 -8.84 -10.62 -10.17
N GLN A 91 -8.99 -9.73 -11.17
CA GLN A 91 -7.86 -8.88 -11.61
C GLN A 91 -7.49 -7.82 -10.55
N GLY A 92 -8.46 -7.23 -9.86
CA GLY A 92 -8.21 -6.30 -8.75
C GLY A 92 -7.61 -7.02 -7.55
N LEU A 93 -8.14 -8.20 -7.23
CA LEU A 93 -7.57 -9.07 -6.20
C LEU A 93 -6.14 -9.51 -6.53
N ALA A 94 -5.81 -9.74 -7.79
CA ALA A 94 -4.45 -10.08 -8.22
C ALA A 94 -3.47 -8.91 -7.96
N THR A 95 -3.90 -7.66 -8.14
CA THR A 95 -3.12 -6.47 -7.79
C THR A 95 -2.91 -6.39 -6.27
N TYR A 96 -3.95 -6.61 -5.48
CA TYR A 96 -3.85 -6.67 -4.03
C TYR A 96 -2.87 -7.76 -3.56
N ARG A 97 -2.96 -8.97 -4.12
CA ARG A 97 -2.05 -10.07 -3.79
C ARG A 97 -0.60 -9.72 -4.09
N GLU A 98 -0.35 -9.02 -5.20
CA GLU A 98 0.99 -8.55 -5.55
C GLU A 98 1.50 -7.52 -4.54
N LEU A 99 0.67 -6.54 -4.14
CA LEU A 99 1.00 -5.59 -3.08
C LEU A 99 1.34 -6.32 -1.77
N MET A 100 0.57 -7.32 -1.37
CA MET A 100 0.83 -8.07 -0.14
C MET A 100 2.11 -8.91 -0.24
N ARG A 101 2.41 -9.49 -1.40
CA ARG A 101 3.66 -10.21 -1.65
C ARG A 101 4.88 -9.30 -1.53
N ASN A 102 4.78 -8.10 -2.08
CA ASN A 102 5.87 -7.12 -2.14
C ASN A 102 5.89 -6.18 -0.91
N MET A 103 5.02 -6.43 0.09
CA MET A 103 5.04 -5.65 1.33
C MET A 103 6.41 -5.73 1.99
N SER A 104 6.99 -4.57 2.28
CA SER A 104 8.37 -4.42 2.69
C SER A 104 8.52 -3.44 3.83
N VAL A 105 9.49 -3.70 4.67
CA VAL A 105 9.96 -2.85 5.77
C VAL A 105 11.48 -2.79 5.75
N ARG A 106 12.08 -1.86 6.48
CA ARG A 106 13.53 -1.66 6.53
C ARG A 106 14.30 -2.96 6.81
N THR A 107 13.81 -3.80 7.71
CA THR A 107 14.46 -5.07 8.09
C THR A 107 14.17 -6.22 7.11
N LYS A 108 13.20 -6.04 6.21
CA LYS A 108 12.83 -6.99 5.15
C LYS A 108 12.46 -6.24 3.87
N PRO A 109 13.47 -5.73 3.14
CA PRO A 109 13.24 -4.82 2.02
C PRO A 109 12.83 -5.54 0.72
N ASP A 110 12.98 -6.85 0.65
CA ASP A 110 12.73 -7.64 -0.58
C ASP A 110 11.32 -8.26 -0.67
N GLY A 111 10.38 -7.75 0.13
CA GLY A 111 9.00 -8.24 0.16
C GLY A 111 8.75 -9.30 1.23
N GLY A 112 7.50 -9.75 1.34
CA GLY A 112 7.07 -10.79 2.27
C GLY A 112 7.14 -10.38 3.74
N ALA A 113 7.01 -9.10 4.05
CA ALA A 113 7.17 -8.59 5.42
C ALA A 113 5.94 -8.83 6.32
N LEU A 114 4.78 -9.19 5.78
CA LEU A 114 3.54 -9.30 6.56
C LEU A 114 3.65 -10.22 7.79
N PRO A 115 4.19 -11.46 7.70
CA PRO A 115 4.35 -12.30 8.89
C PRO A 115 5.26 -11.67 9.94
N LEU A 116 6.39 -11.10 9.51
CA LEU A 116 7.32 -10.42 10.42
C LEU A 116 6.66 -9.22 11.13
N ILE A 117 5.81 -8.48 10.44
CA ILE A 117 5.06 -7.35 11.02
C ILE A 117 4.09 -7.86 12.10
N LEU A 118 3.36 -8.93 11.83
CA LEU A 118 2.43 -9.54 12.77
C LEU A 118 3.15 -10.06 14.02
N GLU A 119 4.26 -10.78 13.86
CA GLU A 119 5.09 -11.27 14.98
C GLU A 119 5.63 -10.12 15.83
N LYS A 120 6.18 -9.09 15.17
CA LYS A 120 6.70 -7.90 15.85
C LYS A 120 5.61 -7.17 16.62
N TRP A 121 4.40 -7.07 16.05
CA TRP A 121 3.27 -6.44 16.72
C TRP A 121 2.87 -7.19 17.99
N ILE A 122 2.74 -8.52 17.94
CA ILE A 122 2.45 -9.34 19.12
C ILE A 122 3.53 -9.17 20.18
N THR A 123 4.80 -9.24 19.78
CA THR A 123 5.94 -9.06 20.70
C THR A 123 5.88 -7.66 21.34
N GLY A 124 5.56 -6.63 20.57
CA GLY A 124 5.37 -5.27 21.08
C GLY A 124 4.25 -5.19 22.11
N VAL A 125 3.10 -5.82 21.87
CA VAL A 125 1.98 -5.87 22.82
C VAL A 125 2.39 -6.57 24.12
N ARG A 126 3.12 -7.69 24.04
CA ARG A 126 3.64 -8.39 25.23
C ARG A 126 4.59 -7.51 26.02
N THR A 127 5.47 -6.77 25.33
CA THR A 127 6.39 -5.81 25.97
C THR A 127 5.63 -4.68 26.66
N ASP A 128 4.56 -4.14 26.04
CA ASP A 128 3.72 -3.11 26.65
C ASP A 128 3.08 -3.61 27.96
N VAL A 129 2.59 -4.86 27.98
CA VAL A 129 2.00 -5.47 29.20
C VAL A 129 3.02 -5.62 30.31
N VAL A 130 4.26 -5.99 29.97
CA VAL A 130 5.36 -6.06 30.96
C VAL A 130 5.67 -4.65 31.51
N ALA A 131 5.73 -3.65 30.64
CA ALA A 131 5.98 -2.27 31.05
C ALA A 131 4.86 -1.69 31.92
N GLU A 132 3.62 -2.19 31.80
CA GLU A 132 2.47 -1.87 32.66
C GLU A 132 2.48 -2.60 34.01
N GLY A 133 3.49 -3.44 34.27
CA GLY A 133 3.76 -4.06 35.56
C GLY A 133 3.28 -5.51 35.69
N THR A 134 2.83 -6.16 34.62
CA THR A 134 2.47 -7.59 34.67
C THR A 134 3.66 -8.44 34.24
N SER A 135 4.16 -9.28 35.14
CA SER A 135 5.29 -10.19 34.84
C SER A 135 4.90 -11.27 33.83
N PRO A 136 5.79 -11.68 32.92
CA PRO A 136 5.56 -12.82 32.03
C PRO A 136 5.29 -14.14 32.78
N GLU A 137 5.70 -14.23 34.04
CA GLU A 137 5.50 -15.41 34.93
C GLU A 137 4.16 -15.35 35.67
N ASP A 138 3.43 -14.23 35.57
CA ASP A 138 2.12 -14.08 36.20
C ASP A 138 1.09 -14.98 35.49
N PRO A 139 0.31 -15.78 36.26
CA PRO A 139 -0.75 -16.62 35.67
C PRO A 139 -1.78 -15.86 34.82
N PHE A 140 -1.92 -14.55 35.03
CA PHE A 140 -2.83 -13.68 34.29
C PHE A 140 -2.17 -12.91 33.13
N PHE A 141 -0.89 -13.16 32.85
CA PHE A 141 -0.13 -12.45 31.82
C PHE A 141 -0.78 -12.59 30.43
N ASP A 142 -1.10 -13.83 30.00
CA ASP A 142 -1.71 -14.06 28.69
C ASP A 142 -3.09 -13.42 28.58
N ALA A 143 -3.87 -13.41 29.67
CA ALA A 143 -5.17 -12.70 29.71
C ALA A 143 -5.00 -11.18 29.60
N ALA A 144 -3.94 -10.62 30.19
CA ALA A 144 -3.61 -9.19 30.04
C ALA A 144 -3.19 -8.85 28.60
N VAL A 145 -2.38 -9.71 27.97
CA VAL A 145 -2.00 -9.59 26.56
C VAL A 145 -3.23 -9.65 25.65
N GLU A 146 -4.13 -10.63 25.83
CA GLU A 146 -5.38 -10.72 25.06
C GLU A 146 -6.23 -9.45 25.19
N ARG A 147 -6.39 -8.94 26.41
CA ARG A 147 -7.14 -7.69 26.66
C ARG A 147 -6.50 -6.49 25.95
N LYS A 148 -5.17 -6.38 25.99
CA LYS A 148 -4.43 -5.32 25.31
C LYS A 148 -4.57 -5.39 23.80
N ILE A 149 -4.49 -6.61 23.24
CA ILE A 149 -4.74 -6.86 21.81
C ILE A 149 -6.15 -6.44 21.44
N TYR A 150 -7.15 -6.90 22.20
CA TYR A 150 -8.55 -6.54 21.96
C TYR A 150 -8.72 -5.01 21.95
N THR A 151 -8.16 -4.30 22.92
CA THR A 151 -8.22 -2.84 22.97
C THR A 151 -7.58 -2.19 21.75
N LYS A 152 -6.43 -2.70 21.29
CA LYS A 152 -5.72 -2.14 20.11
C LYS A 152 -6.47 -2.39 18.80
N ILE A 153 -7.12 -3.55 18.64
CA ILE A 153 -7.83 -3.90 17.41
C ILE A 153 -9.29 -3.44 17.40
N SER A 154 -9.90 -3.16 18.56
CA SER A 154 -11.29 -2.68 18.63
C SER A 154 -11.51 -1.36 17.90
N SER A 155 -10.50 -0.50 17.85
CA SER A 155 -10.55 0.75 17.07
C SER A 155 -10.69 0.51 15.56
N LEU A 156 -10.36 -0.68 15.07
CA LEU A 156 -10.50 -1.05 13.67
C LEU A 156 -11.91 -1.53 13.33
N GLU A 157 -12.70 -1.96 14.33
CA GLU A 157 -14.05 -2.52 14.13
C GLU A 157 -15.03 -1.50 13.56
N ASP A 158 -14.81 -0.21 13.81
CA ASP A 158 -15.62 0.88 13.28
C ASP A 158 -15.37 1.17 11.78
N MET A 159 -14.29 0.63 11.24
CA MET A 159 -13.97 0.77 9.82
C MET A 159 -14.76 -0.25 8.97
N VAL A 160 -14.93 0.07 7.69
CA VAL A 160 -15.55 -0.85 6.72
C VAL A 160 -14.78 -2.18 6.73
N HIS A 161 -15.48 -3.30 6.92
CA HIS A 161 -14.92 -4.65 7.11
C HIS A 161 -14.04 -4.84 8.36
N GLY A 162 -14.00 -3.87 9.27
CA GLY A 162 -13.11 -3.88 10.43
C GLY A 162 -13.34 -5.02 11.39
N PHE A 163 -14.60 -5.42 11.62
CA PHE A 163 -14.95 -6.51 12.52
C PHE A 163 -14.31 -7.86 12.11
N ASP A 164 -14.45 -8.25 10.84
CA ASP A 164 -13.86 -9.49 10.35
C ASP A 164 -12.33 -9.44 10.30
N PHE A 165 -11.78 -8.28 9.94
CA PHE A 165 -10.34 -8.04 9.99
C PHE A 165 -9.79 -8.23 11.43
N ALA A 166 -10.43 -7.62 12.42
CA ALA A 166 -10.05 -7.76 13.82
C ALA A 166 -10.13 -9.24 14.29
N ARG A 167 -11.14 -9.98 13.84
CA ARG A 167 -11.25 -11.43 14.12
C ARG A 167 -10.08 -12.23 13.55
N VAL A 168 -9.65 -11.93 12.33
CA VAL A 168 -8.49 -12.59 11.69
C VAL A 168 -7.20 -12.28 12.44
N ILE A 169 -6.97 -11.02 12.83
CA ILE A 169 -5.80 -10.64 13.64
C ILE A 169 -5.80 -11.38 14.99
N ASN A 170 -6.96 -11.46 15.65
CA ASN A 170 -7.08 -12.21 16.90
C ASN A 170 -6.86 -13.72 16.71
N ALA A 171 -7.36 -14.29 15.61
CA ALA A 171 -7.11 -15.70 15.27
C ALA A 171 -5.61 -15.97 15.05
N TYR A 172 -4.91 -15.07 14.37
CA TYR A 172 -3.46 -15.13 14.24
C TYR A 172 -2.76 -15.12 15.59
N HIS A 173 -3.11 -14.17 16.48
CA HIS A 173 -2.52 -14.08 17.81
C HIS A 173 -2.69 -15.38 18.61
N LYS A 174 -3.92 -15.90 18.67
CA LYS A 174 -4.21 -17.15 19.40
C LYS A 174 -3.41 -18.33 18.83
N ALA A 175 -3.34 -18.45 17.53
CA ALA A 175 -2.56 -19.50 16.86
C ALA A 175 -1.06 -19.36 17.13
N TYR A 176 -0.53 -18.15 17.04
CA TYR A 176 0.87 -17.84 17.30
C TYR A 176 1.26 -18.17 18.76
N THR A 177 0.47 -17.74 19.73
CA THR A 177 0.71 -18.02 21.17
C THR A 177 0.62 -19.49 21.48
N ALA A 178 -0.26 -20.24 20.81
CA ALA A 178 -0.39 -21.70 20.96
C ALA A 178 0.66 -22.50 20.17
N GLY A 179 1.56 -21.85 19.41
CA GLY A 179 2.51 -22.52 18.53
C GLY A 179 1.86 -23.29 17.37
N ASN A 180 0.63 -22.92 16.99
CA ASN A 180 -0.10 -23.55 15.89
C ASN A 180 0.20 -22.82 14.56
N GLU A 181 1.28 -23.25 13.89
CA GLU A 181 1.74 -22.64 12.63
C GLU A 181 0.72 -22.77 11.50
N GLU A 182 -0.05 -23.86 11.46
CA GLU A 182 -1.06 -24.08 10.42
C GLU A 182 -2.17 -23.02 10.51
N LYS A 183 -2.74 -22.80 11.70
CA LYS A 183 -3.77 -21.77 11.91
C LYS A 183 -3.22 -20.36 11.75
N ALA A 184 -2.00 -20.10 12.18
CA ALA A 184 -1.33 -18.81 11.94
C ALA A 184 -1.19 -18.55 10.44
N SER A 185 -0.79 -19.56 9.66
CA SER A 185 -0.71 -19.49 8.20
C SER A 185 -2.07 -19.21 7.55
N CYS A 186 -3.18 -19.78 8.07
CA CYS A 186 -4.52 -19.47 7.57
C CYS A 186 -4.86 -17.98 7.69
N ALA A 187 -4.54 -17.35 8.81
CA ALA A 187 -4.77 -15.91 8.99
C ALA A 187 -3.91 -15.06 8.02
N VAL A 188 -2.64 -15.43 7.84
CA VAL A 188 -1.76 -14.74 6.86
C VAL A 188 -2.28 -14.90 5.43
N ARG A 189 -2.72 -16.09 5.03
CA ARG A 189 -3.35 -16.35 3.72
C ARG A 189 -4.57 -15.47 3.50
N TRP A 190 -5.42 -15.33 4.52
CA TRP A 190 -6.59 -14.48 4.43
C TRP A 190 -6.21 -13.01 4.23
N LEU A 191 -5.28 -12.49 5.02
CA LEU A 191 -4.77 -11.12 4.88
C LEU A 191 -4.12 -10.86 3.52
N ARG A 192 -3.55 -11.88 2.89
CA ARG A 192 -3.00 -11.81 1.52
C ARG A 192 -4.06 -11.94 0.42
N GLY A 193 -5.34 -12.15 0.76
CA GLY A 193 -6.39 -12.34 -0.23
C GLY A 193 -6.33 -13.69 -0.95
N GLU A 194 -5.76 -14.71 -0.35
CA GLU A 194 -5.52 -16.01 -0.98
C GLU A 194 -6.69 -17.01 -0.82
N TYR A 195 -7.74 -16.65 -0.09
CA TYR A 195 -8.96 -17.45 0.00
C TYR A 195 -9.83 -17.29 -1.25
N SER A 196 -10.30 -18.41 -1.78
CA SER A 196 -11.14 -18.44 -2.98
C SER A 196 -12.63 -18.42 -2.65
N THR A 197 -13.02 -18.93 -1.48
CA THR A 197 -14.42 -19.02 -1.06
C THR A 197 -14.63 -18.57 0.37
N LYS A 198 -15.81 -18.01 0.65
CA LYS A 198 -16.23 -17.65 2.01
C LYS A 198 -16.38 -18.89 2.92
N THR A 199 -16.74 -20.03 2.32
CA THR A 199 -16.89 -21.30 3.06
C THR A 199 -15.57 -21.75 3.66
N GLU A 200 -14.49 -21.69 2.88
CA GLU A 200 -13.14 -22.00 3.33
C GLU A 200 -12.70 -21.05 4.46
N ALA A 201 -12.89 -19.74 4.28
CA ALA A 201 -12.56 -18.75 5.30
C ALA A 201 -13.36 -18.94 6.61
N LYS A 202 -14.64 -19.34 6.49
CA LYS A 202 -15.47 -19.67 7.65
C LYS A 202 -14.97 -20.89 8.39
N GLN A 203 -14.58 -21.92 7.66
CA GLN A 203 -14.08 -23.17 8.24
C GLN A 203 -12.75 -22.94 8.98
N ASP A 204 -11.82 -22.20 8.39
CA ASP A 204 -10.48 -22.03 8.93
C ASP A 204 -10.40 -20.95 10.02
N LEU A 205 -11.14 -19.85 9.85
CA LEU A 205 -11.01 -18.63 10.66
C LEU A 205 -12.32 -18.14 11.29
N GLY A 206 -13.45 -18.76 10.97
CA GLY A 206 -14.76 -18.35 11.46
C GLY A 206 -15.29 -17.04 10.88
N VAL A 207 -14.72 -16.54 9.78
CA VAL A 207 -15.15 -15.30 9.10
C VAL A 207 -15.93 -15.62 7.82
N ASN A 208 -16.97 -14.81 7.52
CA ASN A 208 -17.83 -15.02 6.36
C ASN A 208 -17.51 -14.08 5.18
N VAL A 209 -16.37 -13.43 5.21
CA VAL A 209 -15.92 -12.50 4.16
C VAL A 209 -14.54 -12.90 3.67
N ILE A 210 -14.27 -12.56 2.45
CA ILE A 210 -12.95 -12.67 1.81
C ILE A 210 -12.64 -11.38 1.07
N ILE A 211 -11.37 -11.15 0.80
CA ILE A 211 -10.92 -10.02 -0.01
C ILE A 211 -11.21 -10.32 -1.49
N THR A 212 -11.78 -9.36 -2.19
CA THR A 212 -12.28 -9.47 -3.57
C THR A 212 -11.87 -8.28 -4.43
N ASP A 213 -12.21 -8.32 -5.72
CA ASP A 213 -12.01 -7.20 -6.65
C ASP A 213 -12.68 -5.89 -6.18
N ASP A 214 -13.81 -5.99 -5.47
CA ASP A 214 -14.58 -4.82 -5.05
C ASP A 214 -13.99 -4.17 -3.79
N ASN A 215 -13.57 -4.98 -2.81
CA ASN A 215 -13.28 -4.51 -1.45
C ASN A 215 -11.79 -4.40 -1.08
N TRP A 216 -10.87 -4.81 -1.93
CA TRP A 216 -9.44 -4.87 -1.62
C TRP A 216 -8.86 -3.54 -1.13
N TYR A 217 -9.36 -2.40 -1.64
CA TYR A 217 -8.87 -1.10 -1.22
C TYR A 217 -9.32 -0.73 0.21
N ASP A 218 -10.49 -1.18 0.65
CA ASP A 218 -10.91 -1.01 2.04
C ASP A 218 -9.98 -1.77 2.99
N TYR A 219 -9.48 -2.93 2.57
CA TYR A 219 -8.47 -3.67 3.32
C TYR A 219 -7.09 -2.99 3.31
N ILE A 220 -6.72 -2.24 2.28
CA ILE A 220 -5.53 -1.39 2.32
C ILE A 220 -5.66 -0.33 3.43
N LYS A 221 -6.82 0.31 3.57
CA LYS A 221 -7.08 1.28 4.65
C LYS A 221 -7.03 0.63 6.04
N LEU A 222 -7.64 -0.53 6.20
CA LEU A 222 -7.58 -1.32 7.44
C LEU A 222 -6.16 -1.73 7.81
N LEU A 223 -5.40 -2.24 6.85
CA LEU A 223 -3.99 -2.57 7.03
C LEU A 223 -3.19 -1.34 7.44
N THR A 224 -3.44 -0.18 6.83
CA THR A 224 -2.77 1.07 7.20
C THR A 224 -2.99 1.40 8.66
N ALA A 225 -4.24 1.37 9.14
CA ALA A 225 -4.57 1.63 10.53
C ALA A 225 -3.93 0.60 11.48
N PHE A 226 -3.92 -0.68 11.10
CA PHE A 226 -3.24 -1.72 11.84
C PHE A 226 -1.72 -1.48 11.92
N LEU A 227 -1.08 -1.15 10.79
CA LEU A 227 0.37 -0.88 10.73
C LEU A 227 0.77 0.30 11.60
N VAL A 228 -0.04 1.35 11.64
CA VAL A 228 0.17 2.49 12.55
C VAL A 228 0.06 2.04 14.01
N SER A 229 -0.92 1.21 14.35
CA SER A 229 -1.03 0.63 15.70
C SER A 229 0.14 -0.28 16.05
N ALA A 230 0.82 -0.84 15.06
CA ALA A 230 2.03 -1.64 15.21
C ALA A 230 3.33 -0.80 15.31
N GLY A 231 3.20 0.54 15.29
CA GLY A 231 4.32 1.46 15.44
C GLY A 231 5.01 1.91 14.16
N TYR A 232 4.43 1.60 12.98
CA TYR A 232 4.90 2.14 11.71
C TYR A 232 4.34 3.55 11.47
N LYS A 233 5.01 4.35 10.68
CA LYS A 233 4.60 5.74 10.38
C LYS A 233 3.43 5.83 9.41
N GLY A 234 3.23 4.82 8.61
CA GLY A 234 2.16 4.73 7.63
C GLY A 234 2.42 3.63 6.61
N PHE A 235 1.57 3.57 5.60
CA PHE A 235 1.66 2.63 4.50
C PHE A 235 1.65 3.35 3.16
N VAL A 236 2.61 3.07 2.29
CA VAL A 236 2.66 3.65 0.94
C VAL A 236 2.62 2.54 -0.09
N ILE A 237 1.57 2.56 -0.93
CA ILE A 237 1.43 1.65 -2.06
C ILE A 237 1.89 2.35 -3.35
N MET A 238 2.64 1.63 -4.17
CA MET A 238 3.16 2.09 -5.45
C MET A 238 2.63 1.17 -6.55
N ILE A 239 1.86 1.74 -7.48
CA ILE A 239 1.23 0.99 -8.57
C ILE A 239 1.77 1.55 -9.88
N ASP A 240 2.62 0.79 -10.57
CA ASP A 240 3.22 1.20 -11.84
C ASP A 240 2.48 0.58 -13.05
N GLU A 241 2.91 0.94 -14.24
CA GLU A 241 2.39 0.44 -15.52
C GLU A 241 0.92 0.80 -15.79
N LEU A 242 0.47 2.01 -15.43
CA LEU A 242 -0.88 2.50 -15.72
C LEU A 242 -1.29 2.39 -17.21
N VAL A 243 -0.34 2.31 -18.11
CA VAL A 243 -0.57 2.09 -19.54
C VAL A 243 -1.40 0.83 -19.80
N ASN A 244 -1.36 -0.16 -18.90
CA ASN A 244 -2.15 -1.37 -19.02
C ASN A 244 -3.65 -1.14 -18.81
N ILE A 245 -4.06 -0.10 -18.06
CA ILE A 245 -5.47 0.32 -18.01
C ILE A 245 -5.90 0.91 -19.36
N MET A 246 -5.08 1.80 -19.94
CA MET A 246 -5.37 2.40 -21.25
C MET A 246 -5.51 1.34 -22.34
N LYS A 247 -4.76 0.23 -22.26
CA LYS A 247 -4.80 -0.88 -23.21
C LYS A 247 -6.06 -1.75 -23.09
N ILE A 248 -6.88 -1.65 -22.03
CA ILE A 248 -8.12 -2.44 -21.87
C ILE A 248 -9.05 -2.16 -23.06
N PRO A 249 -9.46 -3.18 -23.85
CA PRO A 249 -10.25 -2.97 -25.06
C PRO A 249 -11.63 -2.38 -24.78
N HIS A 250 -12.34 -2.92 -23.81
CA HIS A 250 -13.70 -2.53 -23.46
C HIS A 250 -13.73 -1.22 -22.69
N ALA A 251 -14.41 -0.21 -23.22
CA ALA A 251 -14.50 1.12 -22.64
C ALA A 251 -15.10 1.11 -21.23
N VAL A 252 -16.16 0.35 -20.99
CA VAL A 252 -16.82 0.24 -19.67
C VAL A 252 -15.86 -0.35 -18.62
N THR A 253 -15.15 -1.43 -18.96
CA THR A 253 -14.16 -2.03 -18.05
C THR A 253 -13.03 -1.06 -17.74
N ARG A 254 -12.57 -0.30 -18.74
CA ARG A 254 -11.56 0.73 -18.57
C ARG A 254 -12.06 1.83 -17.66
N GLN A 255 -13.28 2.29 -17.83
CA GLN A 255 -13.93 3.30 -17.00
C GLN A 255 -13.99 2.86 -15.53
N TYR A 256 -14.39 1.63 -15.20
CA TYR A 256 -14.41 1.12 -13.83
C TYR A 256 -13.02 1.17 -13.17
N ASN A 257 -11.94 0.99 -13.92
CA ASN A 257 -10.60 1.16 -13.40
C ASN A 257 -10.29 2.63 -13.09
N TYR A 258 -10.74 3.57 -13.91
CA TYR A 258 -10.60 5.01 -13.65
C TYR A 258 -11.49 5.47 -12.48
N GLU A 259 -12.67 4.91 -12.32
CA GLU A 259 -13.52 5.12 -11.14
C GLU A 259 -12.85 4.66 -9.86
N LYS A 260 -12.11 3.55 -9.90
CA LYS A 260 -11.33 3.07 -8.75
C LYS A 260 -10.22 4.06 -8.39
N ILE A 261 -9.51 4.62 -9.38
CA ILE A 261 -8.52 5.70 -9.15
C ILE A 261 -9.21 6.91 -8.52
N LEU A 262 -10.35 7.35 -9.05
CA LEU A 262 -11.09 8.49 -8.51
C LEU A 262 -11.53 8.25 -7.07
N MET A 263 -11.96 7.03 -6.73
CA MET A 263 -12.35 6.67 -5.37
C MET A 263 -11.17 6.81 -4.41
N MET A 264 -10.00 6.26 -4.76
CA MET A 264 -8.78 6.39 -3.95
C MET A 264 -8.37 7.85 -3.78
N TYR A 265 -8.39 8.61 -4.86
CA TYR A 265 -8.11 10.04 -4.87
C TYR A 265 -9.06 10.81 -3.93
N ASN A 266 -10.37 10.58 -4.06
CA ASN A 266 -11.37 11.25 -3.23
C ASN A 266 -11.22 10.89 -1.75
N ASP A 267 -10.91 9.64 -1.41
CA ASP A 267 -10.69 9.22 -0.02
C ASP A 267 -9.52 9.96 0.62
N VAL A 268 -8.43 10.17 -0.14
CA VAL A 268 -7.29 10.97 0.30
C VAL A 268 -7.70 12.44 0.49
N MET A 269 -8.35 13.05 -0.52
CA MET A 269 -8.70 14.47 -0.49
C MET A 269 -9.78 14.81 0.54
N GLN A 270 -10.65 13.86 0.89
CA GLN A 270 -11.73 14.04 1.85
C GLN A 270 -11.35 13.61 3.28
N GLY A 271 -10.11 13.24 3.52
CA GLY A 271 -9.62 12.79 4.83
C GLY A 271 -10.21 11.45 5.28
N LYS A 272 -10.72 10.63 4.36
CA LYS A 272 -11.20 9.26 4.64
C LYS A 272 -10.08 8.22 4.68
N ALA A 273 -8.89 8.59 4.21
CA ALA A 273 -7.66 7.84 4.35
C ALA A 273 -6.73 8.61 5.29
N SER A 274 -6.00 7.90 6.13
CA SER A 274 -5.06 8.45 7.10
C SER A 274 -3.79 7.61 7.09
N HIS A 275 -2.62 8.24 7.19
CA HIS A 275 -1.31 7.59 7.14
C HIS A 275 -1.07 6.73 5.87
N LEU A 276 -1.80 7.02 4.80
CA LEU A 276 -1.78 6.27 3.54
C LEU A 276 -1.22 7.13 2.41
N GLY A 277 -0.22 6.61 1.71
CA GLY A 277 0.26 7.17 0.45
C GLY A 277 -0.08 6.26 -0.73
N VAL A 278 -0.51 6.86 -1.83
CA VAL A 278 -0.74 6.16 -3.10
C VAL A 278 0.09 6.84 -4.17
N ILE A 279 1.00 6.09 -4.79
CA ILE A 279 1.79 6.56 -5.92
C ILE A 279 1.45 5.71 -7.14
N MET A 280 1.12 6.36 -8.26
CA MET A 280 0.83 5.67 -9.51
C MET A 280 1.81 6.10 -10.60
N GLY A 281 2.45 5.12 -11.25
CA GLY A 281 3.41 5.33 -12.33
C GLY A 281 2.79 5.19 -13.71
N GLY A 282 3.12 6.13 -14.62
CA GLY A 282 2.60 6.09 -15.97
C GLY A 282 3.40 6.91 -16.99
N THR A 283 2.99 6.82 -18.25
CA THR A 283 3.53 7.66 -19.32
C THR A 283 2.62 8.89 -19.55
N PRO A 284 3.13 9.99 -20.13
CA PRO A 284 2.27 11.12 -20.47
C PRO A 284 1.05 10.72 -21.30
N GLN A 285 1.24 9.80 -22.24
CA GLN A 285 0.14 9.31 -23.08
C GLN A 285 -0.96 8.61 -22.26
N CYS A 286 -0.61 7.79 -21.24
CA CYS A 286 -1.64 7.10 -20.46
C CYS A 286 -2.44 8.06 -19.57
N ILE A 287 -1.93 9.24 -19.28
CA ILE A 287 -2.64 10.29 -18.55
C ILE A 287 -3.44 11.18 -19.50
N GLU A 288 -2.79 11.73 -20.52
CA GLU A 288 -3.27 12.85 -21.34
C GLU A 288 -4.18 12.43 -22.51
N ASP A 289 -4.16 11.16 -22.92
CA ASP A 289 -5.02 10.67 -24.01
C ASP A 289 -6.51 10.78 -23.61
N THR A 290 -7.23 11.68 -24.30
CA THR A 290 -8.65 11.97 -24.03
C THR A 290 -9.61 10.89 -24.52
N ARG A 291 -9.13 9.88 -25.24
CA ARG A 291 -9.98 8.76 -25.72
C ARG A 291 -9.85 7.53 -24.83
N ARG A 292 -8.67 7.25 -24.31
CA ARG A 292 -8.41 6.01 -23.60
C ARG A 292 -7.58 6.19 -22.33
N GLY A 293 -6.88 7.31 -22.16
CA GLY A 293 -6.08 7.62 -20.97
C GLY A 293 -6.94 8.05 -19.77
N VAL A 294 -6.29 8.47 -18.71
CA VAL A 294 -6.95 8.97 -17.49
C VAL A 294 -7.86 10.15 -17.81
N PHE A 295 -7.47 11.03 -18.74
CA PHE A 295 -8.25 12.18 -19.19
C PHE A 295 -9.49 11.82 -20.05
N SER A 296 -9.65 10.56 -20.43
CA SER A 296 -10.91 10.08 -21.01
C SER A 296 -12.06 10.02 -19.99
N TYR A 297 -11.74 10.06 -18.71
CA TYR A 297 -12.71 10.08 -17.61
C TYR A 297 -12.80 11.50 -17.03
N ASP A 298 -13.84 12.23 -17.38
CA ASP A 298 -14.01 13.65 -17.10
C ASP A 298 -13.85 14.02 -15.64
N ALA A 299 -14.30 13.15 -14.73
CA ALA A 299 -14.19 13.39 -13.31
C ALA A 299 -12.73 13.41 -12.81
N LEU A 300 -11.85 12.56 -13.33
CA LEU A 300 -10.40 12.61 -13.05
C LEU A 300 -9.74 13.78 -13.78
N ARG A 301 -10.08 13.96 -15.06
CA ARG A 301 -9.54 15.04 -15.87
C ARG A 301 -9.72 16.39 -15.18
N SER A 302 -10.94 16.71 -14.75
CA SER A 302 -11.23 18.01 -14.10
C SER A 302 -10.44 18.25 -12.81
N ARG A 303 -10.09 17.19 -12.07
CA ARG A 303 -9.29 17.28 -10.85
C ARG A 303 -7.80 17.46 -11.13
N LEU A 304 -7.29 16.74 -12.11
CA LEU A 304 -5.87 16.77 -12.47
C LEU A 304 -5.50 18.02 -13.27
N GLU A 305 -6.41 18.49 -14.16
CA GLU A 305 -6.18 19.74 -14.92
C GLU A 305 -6.18 20.99 -14.01
N ARG A 306 -6.97 21.01 -12.92
CA ARG A 306 -6.95 22.11 -11.96
C ARG A 306 -5.60 22.23 -11.24
N GLY A 307 -4.93 21.12 -10.96
CA GLY A 307 -3.58 21.10 -10.40
C GLY A 307 -2.51 21.72 -11.33
N ARG A 308 -2.71 21.70 -12.65
CA ARG A 308 -1.79 22.29 -13.63
C ARG A 308 -1.67 23.82 -13.54
N PHE A 309 -2.68 24.51 -13.01
CA PHE A 309 -2.71 25.97 -12.88
C PHE A 309 -2.40 26.46 -11.47
N ALA A 310 -2.03 25.53 -10.58
CA ALA A 310 -1.66 25.89 -9.24
C ALA A 310 -0.28 26.54 -9.22
N THR A 311 -0.18 27.70 -8.58
CA THR A 311 1.07 28.42 -8.28
C THR A 311 1.98 27.55 -7.40
N ASP A 312 3.28 27.91 -7.32
CA ASP A 312 4.35 27.17 -6.58
C ASP A 312 4.00 26.72 -5.14
N GLU A 313 2.89 27.17 -4.58
CA GLU A 313 2.43 26.83 -3.23
C GLU A 313 1.37 25.72 -3.16
N THR A 314 0.78 25.32 -4.30
CA THR A 314 -0.20 24.24 -4.36
C THR A 314 0.43 23.03 -5.03
N HIS A 315 0.60 21.97 -4.25
CA HIS A 315 1.23 20.72 -4.68
C HIS A 315 0.53 20.12 -5.89
N ASP A 316 1.18 20.18 -7.05
CA ASP A 316 0.71 19.55 -8.26
C ASP A 316 0.71 18.02 -8.07
N MET A 317 -0.43 17.37 -8.27
CA MET A 317 -0.57 15.90 -8.11
C MET A 317 0.15 15.12 -9.21
N LEU A 318 0.56 15.81 -10.27
CA LEU A 318 1.32 15.24 -11.36
C LEU A 318 2.80 15.58 -11.16
N CYS A 319 3.58 14.60 -10.73
CA CYS A 319 5.03 14.69 -10.77
C CYS A 319 5.49 14.33 -12.19
N LEU A 320 5.74 15.36 -13.01
CA LEU A 320 6.16 15.19 -14.40
C LEU A 320 7.68 15.03 -14.49
N LEU A 321 8.12 13.83 -14.86
CA LEU A 321 9.52 13.56 -15.12
C LEU A 321 9.84 13.87 -16.59
N TYR A 322 10.36 15.07 -16.85
CA TYR A 322 10.89 15.40 -18.16
C TYR A 322 12.31 14.85 -18.30
N THR A 323 12.60 14.19 -19.42
CA THR A 323 13.99 14.01 -19.85
C THR A 323 14.45 15.38 -20.34
N SER A 324 15.50 15.94 -19.74
CA SER A 324 16.23 17.04 -20.38
C SER A 324 16.63 16.61 -21.79
N PRO A 325 16.54 17.53 -22.79
CA PRO A 325 16.92 17.23 -24.16
C PRO A 325 18.38 16.79 -24.27
#